data_633540408504c67ae6a9191d77a3a8c5
#
_entry.id   633540408504c67ae6a9191d77a3a8c5
#
_cell.length_a   1.000
_cell.length_b   1.000
_cell.length_c   1.000
_cell.angle_alpha   90.00
_cell.angle_beta   90.00
_cell.angle_gamma   90.00
#
_symmetry.space_group_name_H-M   'P 1'
#
loop_
_entity.id
_entity.type
_entity.pdbx_description
1 polymer ?
#
loop_
_entity_poly.entity_id
_entity_poly.type
_entity_poly.pdbx_seq_one_letter_code
_entity_poly.pdbx_strand_id
1 'polypeptide(L)'
;MRLTALLALSLALKLSAAPIPDAARDNGIAIGCQAYSFKEFSAFEAIAKTKEAGGKIIEFYPGQKLKPESPAGQAVGHDATPEVTKELKDECVRQGIFPVNYGVVAAKDAAEIKRIMEFAKAMGLYSVCTESTELVAEWEKAVKEYDIKVAFHEHGGSMSRPDYKVWHPLYIRGVVESRDPRIGACADLGHWCTSGLKPIDCLRILKGHIISVHLKDKSEFGEKAVVVPAGKGVVDVAACIAELKIQNFQGHFSIEHENDWKDSVPKIKESVDFAKAEWAK
;
A
#
# COMPACT_ATOMS: atom_id res chain seq x y z
N MET A 1 -44.84 22.10 36.11
CA MET A 1 -43.51 22.32 35.54
C MET A 1 -42.97 21.00 35.03
N ARG A 2 -42.98 20.78 33.71
CA ARG A 2 -42.41 19.59 33.10
C ARG A 2 -41.03 19.98 32.57
N LEU A 3 -39.98 19.41 33.15
CA LEU A 3 -38.60 19.54 32.69
C LEU A 3 -38.40 18.62 31.47
N THR A 4 -38.27 19.19 30.30
CA THR A 4 -37.87 18.49 29.07
C THR A 4 -36.33 18.42 29.04
N ALA A 5 -35.76 17.23 29.29
CA ALA A 5 -34.34 16.99 29.12
C ALA A 5 -34.03 16.88 27.62
N LEU A 6 -33.32 17.86 27.07
CA LEU A 6 -32.70 17.75 25.74
C LEU A 6 -31.48 16.80 25.85
N LEU A 7 -31.61 15.62 25.30
CA LEU A 7 -30.46 14.76 25.03
C LEU A 7 -29.68 15.33 23.81
N ALA A 8 -28.56 15.98 24.07
CA ALA A 8 -27.62 16.34 23.02
C ALA A 8 -26.92 15.09 22.55
N LEU A 9 -27.33 14.54 21.40
CA LEU A 9 -26.64 13.47 20.70
C LEU A 9 -25.39 14.08 20.04
N SER A 10 -24.24 13.98 20.70
CA SER A 10 -22.97 14.35 20.10
C SER A 10 -22.63 13.30 19.03
N LEU A 11 -22.90 13.64 17.76
CA LEU A 11 -22.42 12.92 16.61
C LEU A 11 -20.90 13.13 16.57
N ALA A 12 -20.13 12.23 17.16
CA ALA A 12 -18.69 12.19 16.94
C ALA A 12 -18.49 11.87 15.45
N LEU A 13 -18.23 12.91 14.63
CA LEU A 13 -17.66 12.71 13.31
C LEU A 13 -16.38 11.88 13.53
N LYS A 14 -16.39 10.62 13.14
CA LYS A 14 -15.16 9.85 12.98
C LYS A 14 -14.38 10.54 11.88
N LEU A 15 -13.36 11.30 12.26
CA LEU A 15 -12.34 11.78 11.36
C LEU A 15 -11.69 10.52 10.75
N SER A 16 -12.11 10.20 9.55
CA SER A 16 -11.53 9.11 8.74
C SER A 16 -10.68 9.81 7.69
N ALA A 17 -9.43 9.33 7.52
CA ALA A 17 -8.59 9.75 6.40
C ALA A 17 -9.41 9.80 5.10
N ALA A 18 -9.13 10.78 4.24
CA ALA A 18 -9.88 10.94 3.00
C ALA A 18 -9.92 9.61 2.22
N PRO A 19 -11.10 9.14 1.81
CA PRO A 19 -11.22 7.88 1.09
C PRO A 19 -10.53 7.99 -0.28
N ILE A 20 -10.10 6.85 -0.82
CA ILE A 20 -9.66 6.78 -2.22
C ILE A 20 -10.85 7.18 -3.10
N PRO A 21 -10.70 8.17 -4.02
CA PRO A 21 -11.80 8.66 -4.85
C PRO A 21 -12.46 7.54 -5.67
N ASP A 22 -13.76 7.62 -5.90
CA ASP A 22 -14.51 6.66 -6.73
C ASP A 22 -13.96 6.60 -8.16
N ALA A 23 -13.48 7.72 -8.70
CA ALA A 23 -12.83 7.77 -10.02
C ALA A 23 -11.58 6.88 -10.12
N ALA A 24 -10.92 6.62 -8.99
CA ALA A 24 -9.76 5.72 -8.90
C ALA A 24 -10.16 4.23 -8.76
N ARG A 25 -11.45 3.93 -8.75
CA ARG A 25 -11.96 2.56 -8.54
C ARG A 25 -12.54 1.97 -9.83
N ASP A 26 -12.43 0.66 -9.96
CA ASP A 26 -13.14 -0.17 -10.93
C ASP A 26 -14.07 -1.10 -10.17
N ASN A 27 -15.38 -1.00 -10.37
CA ASN A 27 -16.38 -1.79 -9.64
C ASN A 27 -16.17 -1.81 -8.11
N GLY A 28 -15.77 -0.66 -7.55
CA GLY A 28 -15.55 -0.49 -6.11
C GLY A 28 -14.13 -0.80 -5.62
N ILE A 29 -13.25 -1.38 -6.47
CA ILE A 29 -11.86 -1.65 -6.10
C ILE A 29 -10.88 -0.62 -6.67
N ALA A 30 -9.96 -0.11 -5.85
CA ALA A 30 -8.81 0.65 -6.28
C ALA A 30 -7.65 -0.31 -6.55
N ILE A 31 -7.25 -0.45 -7.81
CA ILE A 31 -6.19 -1.37 -8.24
C ILE A 31 -5.22 -0.72 -9.22
N GLY A 32 -3.95 -1.01 -9.07
CA GLY A 32 -2.87 -0.58 -9.95
C GLY A 32 -1.54 -1.18 -9.51
N CYS A 33 -0.46 -0.41 -9.53
CA CYS A 33 0.87 -0.96 -9.34
C CYS A 33 1.62 -0.32 -8.17
N GLN A 34 2.41 -1.16 -7.48
CA GLN A 34 3.60 -0.68 -6.78
C GLN A 34 4.67 -0.38 -7.83
N ALA A 35 5.17 0.87 -7.85
CA ALA A 35 6.11 1.34 -8.88
C ALA A 35 7.46 0.60 -8.86
N TYR A 36 7.78 -0.12 -7.77
CA TYR A 36 8.96 -0.97 -7.71
C TYR A 36 8.93 -2.11 -8.75
N SER A 37 7.76 -2.53 -9.21
CA SER A 37 7.59 -3.43 -10.37
C SER A 37 8.25 -2.88 -11.65
N PHE A 38 8.52 -1.57 -11.67
CA PHE A 38 9.13 -0.83 -12.77
C PHE A 38 10.44 -0.15 -12.34
N LYS A 39 11.22 -0.75 -11.43
CA LYS A 39 12.43 -0.14 -10.86
C LYS A 39 13.54 0.16 -11.88
N GLU A 40 13.52 -0.51 -13.04
CA GLU A 40 14.43 -0.22 -14.16
C GLU A 40 14.02 1.02 -14.98
N PHE A 41 12.89 1.61 -14.64
CA PHE A 41 12.29 2.77 -15.32
C PHE A 41 12.13 3.94 -14.36
N SER A 42 11.96 5.13 -14.92
CA SER A 42 11.62 6.35 -14.16
C SER A 42 10.17 6.31 -13.65
N ALA A 43 9.85 7.20 -12.70
CA ALA A 43 8.50 7.33 -12.17
C ALA A 43 7.48 7.70 -13.25
N PHE A 44 7.84 8.57 -14.19
CA PHE A 44 6.97 8.93 -15.32
C PHE A 44 6.67 7.71 -16.22
N GLU A 45 7.68 6.90 -16.50
CA GLU A 45 7.48 5.65 -17.23
C GLU A 45 6.66 4.63 -16.41
N ALA A 46 6.88 4.55 -15.09
CA ALA A 46 6.09 3.69 -14.20
C ALA A 46 4.60 4.07 -14.20
N ILE A 47 4.28 5.39 -14.21
CA ILE A 47 2.90 5.88 -14.34
C ILE A 47 2.28 5.43 -15.68
N ALA A 48 3.01 5.62 -16.78
CA ALA A 48 2.54 5.20 -18.11
C ALA A 48 2.33 3.68 -18.19
N LYS A 49 3.27 2.90 -17.67
CA LYS A 49 3.20 1.43 -17.62
C LYS A 49 2.07 0.92 -16.72
N THR A 50 1.79 1.60 -15.61
CA THR A 50 0.63 1.31 -14.76
C THR A 50 -0.68 1.46 -15.55
N LYS A 51 -0.80 2.54 -16.32
CA LYS A 51 -1.95 2.76 -17.21
C LYS A 51 -2.06 1.68 -18.29
N GLU A 52 -0.95 1.36 -18.95
CA GLU A 52 -0.87 0.32 -19.99
C GLU A 52 -1.30 -1.05 -19.44
N ALA A 53 -0.89 -1.38 -18.20
CA ALA A 53 -1.31 -2.59 -17.52
C ALA A 53 -2.78 -2.57 -17.07
N GLY A 54 -3.52 -1.48 -17.27
CA GLY A 54 -4.93 -1.34 -16.90
C GLY A 54 -5.17 -0.95 -15.44
N GLY A 55 -4.13 -0.54 -14.71
CA GLY A 55 -4.24 0.03 -13.37
C GLY A 55 -4.78 1.45 -13.39
N LYS A 56 -5.42 1.87 -12.30
CA LYS A 56 -5.90 3.24 -12.06
C LYS A 56 -5.17 3.95 -10.93
N ILE A 57 -4.48 3.23 -10.09
CA ILE A 57 -3.73 3.79 -8.97
C ILE A 57 -2.25 3.42 -9.08
N ILE A 58 -1.41 4.22 -8.43
CA ILE A 58 0.02 3.93 -8.28
C ILE A 58 0.46 4.16 -6.84
N GLU A 59 1.34 3.29 -6.38
CA GLU A 59 2.10 3.41 -5.16
C GLU A 59 3.56 3.69 -5.51
N PHE A 60 4.13 4.78 -5.01
CA PHE A 60 5.52 5.16 -5.25
C PHE A 60 6.46 4.61 -4.18
N TYR A 61 7.72 4.42 -4.53
CA TYR A 61 8.79 4.07 -3.58
C TYR A 61 9.91 5.14 -3.57
N PRO A 62 10.64 5.29 -2.46
CA PRO A 62 11.69 6.28 -2.34
C PRO A 62 12.87 6.00 -3.27
N GLY A 63 13.40 7.07 -3.90
CA GLY A 63 14.63 6.99 -4.70
C GLY A 63 14.42 6.65 -6.18
N GLN A 64 13.20 6.39 -6.64
CA GLN A 64 12.96 6.20 -8.07
C GLN A 64 13.25 7.49 -8.83
N LYS A 65 14.04 7.38 -9.91
CA LYS A 65 14.35 8.53 -10.79
C LYS A 65 13.07 9.15 -11.33
N LEU A 66 12.95 10.48 -11.33
CA LEU A 66 11.71 11.15 -11.75
C LEU A 66 11.39 10.91 -13.23
N LYS A 67 12.33 11.24 -14.13
CA LYS A 67 12.24 11.06 -15.59
C LYS A 67 13.50 10.40 -16.13
N PRO A 68 13.48 9.83 -17.34
CA PRO A 68 14.68 9.23 -17.95
C PRO A 68 15.86 10.19 -18.02
N GLU A 69 15.60 11.48 -18.33
CA GLU A 69 16.60 12.52 -18.48
C GLU A 69 16.93 13.26 -17.17
N SER A 70 16.22 13.01 -16.06
CA SER A 70 16.46 13.69 -14.79
C SER A 70 17.91 13.55 -14.33
N PRO A 71 18.53 14.61 -13.80
CA PRO A 71 19.85 14.51 -13.21
C PRO A 71 19.86 13.61 -11.97
N ALA A 72 21.06 13.16 -11.59
CA ALA A 72 21.24 12.44 -10.33
C ALA A 72 20.70 13.28 -9.15
N GLY A 73 19.89 12.67 -8.28
CA GLY A 73 19.26 13.34 -7.13
C GLY A 73 17.86 13.90 -7.39
N GLN A 74 17.39 13.99 -8.64
CA GLN A 74 15.98 14.21 -8.93
C GLN A 74 15.22 12.88 -8.87
N ALA A 75 14.79 12.52 -7.68
CA ALA A 75 14.12 11.27 -7.41
C ALA A 75 12.81 11.50 -6.63
N VAL A 76 11.91 10.54 -6.73
CA VAL A 76 10.69 10.47 -5.93
C VAL A 76 11.06 10.29 -4.45
N GLY A 77 10.45 11.08 -3.57
CA GLY A 77 10.62 10.88 -2.14
C GLY A 77 10.38 12.12 -1.30
N HIS A 78 10.44 11.93 -0.01
CA HIS A 78 10.19 12.97 0.99
C HIS A 78 11.35 13.98 1.16
N ASP A 79 12.47 13.74 0.46
CA ASP A 79 13.58 14.71 0.33
C ASP A 79 13.55 15.44 -1.03
N ALA A 80 12.53 15.16 -1.87
CA ALA A 80 12.35 15.86 -3.15
C ALA A 80 11.94 17.32 -2.92
N THR A 81 12.34 18.19 -3.86
CA THR A 81 11.88 19.58 -3.82
C THR A 81 10.38 19.69 -4.10
N PRO A 82 9.71 20.79 -3.67
CA PRO A 82 8.30 21.02 -3.98
C PRO A 82 8.00 20.98 -5.48
N GLU A 83 8.93 21.43 -6.33
CA GLU A 83 8.81 21.44 -7.78
C GLU A 83 8.78 20.00 -8.34
N VAL A 84 9.71 19.14 -7.88
CA VAL A 84 9.76 17.72 -8.24
C VAL A 84 8.48 17.00 -7.81
N THR A 85 8.01 17.25 -6.59
CA THR A 85 6.76 16.68 -6.07
C THR A 85 5.56 17.13 -6.90
N LYS A 86 5.51 18.43 -7.25
CA LYS A 86 4.44 18.97 -8.11
C LYS A 86 4.47 18.34 -9.49
N GLU A 87 5.65 18.23 -10.10
CA GLU A 87 5.81 17.65 -11.44
C GLU A 87 5.37 16.18 -11.50
N LEU A 88 5.71 15.40 -10.47
CA LEU A 88 5.24 14.02 -10.32
C LEU A 88 3.70 13.94 -10.23
N LYS A 89 3.11 14.82 -9.42
CA LYS A 89 1.66 14.89 -9.25
C LYS A 89 0.94 15.31 -10.54
N ASP A 90 1.48 16.30 -11.23
CA ASP A 90 0.93 16.78 -12.52
C ASP A 90 0.96 15.67 -13.58
N GLU A 91 2.02 14.84 -13.60
CA GLU A 91 2.12 13.70 -14.49
C GLU A 91 1.05 12.64 -14.17
N CYS A 92 0.81 12.34 -12.90
CA CYS A 92 -0.27 11.46 -12.49
C CYS A 92 -1.63 11.96 -13.01
N VAL A 93 -1.92 13.26 -12.85
CA VAL A 93 -3.15 13.88 -13.35
C VAL A 93 -3.23 13.78 -14.88
N ARG A 94 -2.14 14.10 -15.58
CA ARG A 94 -2.07 14.04 -17.06
C ARG A 94 -2.36 12.64 -17.60
N GLN A 95 -1.90 11.61 -16.92
CA GLN A 95 -2.10 10.21 -17.29
C GLN A 95 -3.46 9.66 -16.83
N GLY A 96 -4.14 10.33 -15.89
CA GLY A 96 -5.36 9.84 -15.24
C GLY A 96 -5.10 8.71 -14.26
N ILE A 97 -3.91 8.68 -13.64
CA ILE A 97 -3.50 7.73 -12.60
C ILE A 97 -3.54 8.43 -11.25
N PHE A 98 -4.10 7.78 -10.24
CA PHE A 98 -4.22 8.32 -8.89
C PHE A 98 -3.07 7.82 -8.01
N PRO A 99 -2.21 8.70 -7.49
CA PRO A 99 -1.23 8.30 -6.48
C PRO A 99 -1.98 8.01 -5.17
N VAL A 100 -1.76 6.84 -4.56
CA VAL A 100 -2.51 6.44 -3.35
C VAL A 100 -1.61 6.11 -2.17
N ASN A 101 -0.37 5.71 -2.42
CA ASN A 101 0.53 5.27 -1.35
C ASN A 101 1.99 5.63 -1.67
N TYR A 102 2.79 5.66 -0.61
CA TYR A 102 4.23 5.87 -0.70
C TYR A 102 4.94 4.94 0.28
N GLY A 103 5.78 4.06 -0.24
CA GLY A 103 6.54 3.10 0.55
C GLY A 103 7.21 2.01 -0.29
N VAL A 104 8.03 1.16 0.30
CA VAL A 104 8.22 1.06 1.77
C VAL A 104 9.26 2.08 2.21
N VAL A 105 8.94 2.90 3.19
CA VAL A 105 9.86 3.89 3.76
C VAL A 105 10.35 3.43 5.12
N ALA A 106 11.62 3.74 5.44
CA ALA A 106 12.15 3.64 6.79
C ALA A 106 12.19 5.04 7.41
N ALA A 107 11.71 5.17 8.64
CA ALA A 107 11.86 6.38 9.43
C ALA A 107 12.76 6.07 10.63
N LYS A 108 13.69 6.96 10.92
CA LYS A 108 14.62 6.84 12.07
C LYS A 108 14.18 7.66 13.29
N ASP A 109 13.35 8.68 13.07
CA ASP A 109 12.88 9.61 14.09
C ASP A 109 11.60 10.35 13.67
N ALA A 110 11.03 11.12 14.60
CA ALA A 110 9.83 11.93 14.37
C ALA A 110 10.02 13.01 13.29
N ALA A 111 11.23 13.52 13.10
CA ALA A 111 11.49 14.55 12.08
C ALA A 111 11.42 13.95 10.67
N GLU A 112 11.88 12.73 10.52
CA GLU A 112 11.75 12.00 9.26
C GLU A 112 10.30 11.61 8.97
N ILE A 113 9.56 11.14 9.97
CA ILE A 113 8.12 10.89 9.88
C ILE A 113 7.40 12.15 9.39
N LYS A 114 7.72 13.31 9.93
CA LYS A 114 7.13 14.58 9.51
C LYS A 114 7.37 14.83 8.01
N ARG A 115 8.62 14.71 7.51
CA ARG A 115 8.93 14.91 6.08
C ARG A 115 8.17 13.92 5.19
N ILE A 116 8.09 12.66 5.60
CA ILE A 116 7.33 11.62 4.90
C ILE A 116 5.85 12.01 4.79
N MET A 117 5.25 12.47 5.88
CA MET A 117 3.83 12.86 5.92
C MET A 117 3.57 14.15 5.16
N GLU A 118 4.49 15.11 5.16
CA GLU A 118 4.42 16.33 4.35
C GLU A 118 4.44 16.01 2.85
N PHE A 119 5.32 15.10 2.42
CA PHE A 119 5.33 14.59 1.04
C PHE A 119 4.02 13.89 0.69
N ALA A 120 3.55 13.00 1.55
CA ALA A 120 2.30 12.26 1.35
C ALA A 120 1.10 13.23 1.21
N LYS A 121 1.06 14.29 2.04
CA LYS A 121 0.03 15.33 1.97
C LYS A 121 0.12 16.14 0.68
N ALA A 122 1.32 16.54 0.25
CA ALA A 122 1.54 17.28 -1.00
C ALA A 122 1.09 16.47 -2.22
N MET A 123 1.37 15.18 -2.23
CA MET A 123 0.91 14.25 -3.27
C MET A 123 -0.59 13.94 -3.19
N GLY A 124 -1.23 14.11 -2.03
CA GLY A 124 -2.63 13.76 -1.79
C GLY A 124 -2.84 12.26 -1.59
N LEU A 125 -1.90 11.60 -0.91
CA LEU A 125 -1.92 10.15 -0.73
C LEU A 125 -2.96 9.71 0.33
N TYR A 126 -3.48 8.52 0.14
CA TYR A 126 -4.36 7.83 1.09
C TYR A 126 -3.58 7.25 2.27
N SER A 127 -2.39 6.71 2.00
CA SER A 127 -1.56 6.04 3.00
C SER A 127 -0.06 6.16 2.73
N VAL A 128 0.71 5.77 3.75
CA VAL A 128 2.15 5.55 3.71
C VAL A 128 2.43 4.12 4.18
N CYS A 129 3.37 3.43 3.54
CA CYS A 129 3.86 2.11 3.94
C CYS A 129 5.22 2.18 4.61
N THR A 130 5.39 1.51 5.76
CA THR A 130 6.64 1.48 6.52
C THR A 130 6.82 0.16 7.28
N GLU A 131 8.06 -0.13 7.69
CA GLU A 131 8.37 -1.23 8.62
C GLU A 131 8.85 -0.71 9.99
N SER A 132 8.93 0.62 10.18
CA SER A 132 9.43 1.24 11.41
C SER A 132 8.40 1.15 12.55
N THR A 133 8.12 -0.07 13.00
CA THR A 133 7.14 -0.37 14.05
C THR A 133 7.55 0.13 15.42
N GLU A 134 8.84 0.30 15.66
CA GLU A 134 9.41 0.87 16.89
C GLU A 134 8.99 2.33 17.10
N LEU A 135 8.64 3.04 16.02
CA LEU A 135 8.16 4.42 16.03
C LEU A 135 6.62 4.51 15.99
N VAL A 136 5.89 3.44 16.31
CA VAL A 136 4.42 3.41 16.20
C VAL A 136 3.72 4.56 16.96
N ALA A 137 4.26 4.99 18.11
CA ALA A 137 3.70 6.11 18.86
C ALA A 137 3.85 7.45 18.13
N GLU A 138 4.97 7.65 17.41
CA GLU A 138 5.20 8.84 16.60
C GLU A 138 4.34 8.80 15.32
N TRP A 139 4.23 7.65 14.68
CA TRP A 139 3.29 7.44 13.57
C TRP A 139 1.85 7.74 13.99
N GLU A 140 1.44 7.35 15.21
CA GLU A 140 0.08 7.63 15.71
C GLU A 140 -0.17 9.12 15.94
N LYS A 141 0.81 9.90 16.33
CA LYS A 141 0.72 11.37 16.37
C LYS A 141 0.56 11.93 14.95
N ALA A 142 1.39 11.44 14.03
CA ALA A 142 1.38 11.90 12.65
C ALA A 142 0.05 11.61 11.92
N VAL A 143 -0.56 10.43 12.07
CA VAL A 143 -1.87 10.15 11.44
C VAL A 143 -2.97 11.05 11.96
N LYS A 144 -2.88 11.52 13.21
CA LYS A 144 -3.84 12.48 13.80
C LYS A 144 -3.65 13.90 13.26
N GLU A 145 -2.39 14.30 12.99
CA GLU A 145 -2.04 15.62 12.48
C GLU A 145 -2.33 15.76 10.98
N TYR A 146 -1.96 14.76 10.18
CA TYR A 146 -2.01 14.83 8.72
C TYR A 146 -3.27 14.22 8.11
N ASP A 147 -4.02 13.43 8.88
CA ASP A 147 -5.17 12.64 8.43
C ASP A 147 -4.85 11.72 7.25
N ILE A 148 -3.70 11.06 7.29
CA ILE A 148 -3.21 10.09 6.31
C ILE A 148 -2.97 8.78 7.06
N LYS A 149 -3.32 7.65 6.45
CA LYS A 149 -3.13 6.33 7.06
C LYS A 149 -1.67 5.90 7.02
N VAL A 150 -1.28 5.04 7.96
CA VAL A 150 0.03 4.38 7.99
C VAL A 150 -0.18 2.88 8.06
N ALA A 151 0.40 2.18 7.10
CA ALA A 151 0.31 0.74 6.97
C ALA A 151 1.68 0.10 7.22
N PHE A 152 1.78 -0.77 8.21
CA PHE A 152 3.00 -1.54 8.43
C PHE A 152 3.08 -2.69 7.42
N HIS A 153 4.16 -2.66 6.64
CA HIS A 153 4.48 -3.62 5.60
C HIS A 153 5.44 -4.68 6.14
N GLU A 154 5.49 -5.83 5.51
CA GLU A 154 6.46 -6.88 5.79
C GLU A 154 7.19 -7.36 4.54
N HIS A 155 8.49 -7.66 4.68
CA HIS A 155 9.25 -8.49 3.76
C HIS A 155 9.30 -9.94 4.25
N GLY A 156 9.77 -10.85 3.41
CA GLY A 156 9.96 -12.24 3.78
C GLY A 156 10.88 -12.39 5.00
N GLY A 157 10.46 -13.18 5.96
CA GLY A 157 11.17 -13.45 7.19
C GLY A 157 11.06 -14.91 7.62
N SER A 158 11.76 -15.24 8.69
CA SER A 158 11.71 -16.58 9.28
C SER A 158 12.07 -16.53 10.77
N MET A 159 11.79 -17.61 11.48
CA MET A 159 12.18 -17.78 12.88
C MET A 159 13.71 -17.76 13.08
N SER A 160 14.50 -17.96 12.03
CA SER A 160 15.97 -17.85 12.07
C SER A 160 16.47 -16.39 12.10
N ARG A 161 15.57 -15.40 11.89
CA ARG A 161 15.85 -13.96 11.97
C ARG A 161 15.05 -13.33 13.11
N PRO A 162 15.39 -13.60 14.39
CA PRO A 162 14.56 -13.24 15.54
C PRO A 162 14.40 -11.73 15.73
N ASP A 163 15.33 -10.93 15.20
CA ASP A 163 15.31 -9.47 15.30
C ASP A 163 14.36 -8.83 14.27
N TYR A 164 14.06 -9.51 13.18
CA TYR A 164 13.10 -9.06 12.16
C TYR A 164 11.74 -9.70 12.42
N LYS A 165 10.85 -9.01 13.12
CA LYS A 165 9.54 -9.54 13.58
C LYS A 165 8.38 -9.14 12.69
N VAL A 166 8.55 -8.11 11.87
CA VAL A 166 7.49 -7.46 11.09
C VAL A 166 6.82 -8.44 10.11
N TRP A 167 7.55 -9.46 9.66
CA TRP A 167 7.03 -10.51 8.77
C TRP A 167 5.87 -11.32 9.34
N HIS A 168 5.72 -11.37 10.67
CA HIS A 168 4.73 -12.23 11.30
C HIS A 168 3.43 -11.48 11.63
N PRO A 169 2.26 -11.91 11.11
CA PRO A 169 1.00 -11.17 11.25
C PRO A 169 0.55 -10.96 12.69
N LEU A 170 0.87 -11.88 13.62
CA LEU A 170 0.58 -11.69 15.06
C LEU A 170 1.40 -10.56 15.67
N TYR A 171 2.64 -10.35 15.22
CA TYR A 171 3.44 -9.21 15.68
C TYR A 171 2.79 -7.90 15.23
N ILE A 172 2.45 -7.78 13.95
CA ILE A 172 1.77 -6.59 13.43
C ILE A 172 0.41 -6.40 14.12
N ARG A 173 -0.35 -7.47 14.35
CA ARG A 173 -1.60 -7.40 15.12
C ARG A 173 -1.38 -6.75 16.48
N GLY A 174 -0.36 -7.20 17.24
CA GLY A 174 -0.01 -6.63 18.54
C GLY A 174 0.40 -5.15 18.47
N VAL A 175 1.03 -4.72 17.36
CA VAL A 175 1.42 -3.32 17.16
C VAL A 175 0.21 -2.43 16.92
N VAL A 176 -0.80 -2.89 16.16
CA VAL A 176 -1.87 -2.02 15.64
C VAL A 176 -3.19 -2.10 16.40
N GLU A 177 -3.46 -3.17 17.17
CA GLU A 177 -4.78 -3.53 17.71
C GLU A 177 -5.44 -2.44 18.57
N SER A 178 -4.66 -1.70 19.36
CA SER A 178 -5.19 -0.66 20.26
C SER A 178 -4.83 0.75 19.82
N ARG A 179 -4.51 0.93 18.53
CA ARG A 179 -4.08 2.21 17.97
C ARG A 179 -5.22 2.95 17.28
N ASP A 180 -4.93 4.17 16.86
CA ASP A 180 -5.81 4.93 15.99
C ASP A 180 -6.17 4.09 14.74
N PRO A 181 -7.43 4.05 14.28
CA PRO A 181 -7.85 3.21 13.15
C PRO A 181 -7.18 3.57 11.82
N ARG A 182 -6.41 4.65 11.76
CA ARG A 182 -5.56 5.00 10.62
C ARG A 182 -4.18 4.31 10.66
N ILE A 183 -3.88 3.58 11.74
CA ILE A 183 -2.72 2.70 11.86
C ILE A 183 -3.16 1.26 11.58
N GLY A 184 -2.50 0.60 10.63
CA GLY A 184 -2.84 -0.77 10.26
C GLY A 184 -1.73 -1.47 9.51
N ALA A 185 -2.09 -2.45 8.69
CA ALA A 185 -1.19 -3.29 7.93
C ALA A 185 -1.29 -3.03 6.41
N CYS A 186 -0.16 -3.08 5.73
CA CYS A 186 -0.06 -3.38 4.32
C CYS A 186 0.20 -4.89 4.19
N ALA A 187 -0.76 -5.63 3.69
CA ALA A 187 -0.69 -7.07 3.58
C ALA A 187 0.05 -7.48 2.29
N ASP A 188 1.31 -7.91 2.38
CA ASP A 188 2.02 -8.47 1.23
C ASP A 188 1.81 -9.99 1.16
N LEU A 189 0.93 -10.40 0.25
CA LEU A 189 0.55 -11.81 0.10
C LEU A 189 1.75 -12.70 -0.31
N GLY A 190 2.66 -12.15 -1.12
CA GLY A 190 3.82 -12.87 -1.60
C GLY A 190 4.92 -13.01 -0.55
N HIS A 191 5.13 -12.01 0.29
CA HIS A 191 6.12 -12.08 1.36
C HIS A 191 5.69 -13.02 2.48
N TRP A 192 4.40 -13.11 2.80
CA TRP A 192 3.90 -14.17 3.67
C TRP A 192 4.13 -15.55 3.08
N CYS A 193 3.87 -15.73 1.78
CA CYS A 193 4.16 -16.99 1.08
C CYS A 193 5.65 -17.34 1.11
N THR A 194 6.53 -16.35 0.90
CA THR A 194 8.01 -16.51 1.05
C THR A 194 8.38 -16.93 2.46
N SER A 195 7.66 -16.45 3.48
CA SER A 195 7.85 -16.81 4.89
C SER A 195 7.23 -18.17 5.27
N GLY A 196 6.64 -18.90 4.31
CA GLY A 196 5.98 -20.18 4.55
C GLY A 196 4.59 -20.07 5.17
N LEU A 197 4.02 -18.87 5.26
CA LEU A 197 2.68 -18.62 5.80
C LEU A 197 1.62 -18.70 4.69
N LYS A 198 0.39 -19.09 5.05
CA LYS A 198 -0.77 -19.00 4.16
C LYS A 198 -1.35 -17.59 4.24
N PRO A 199 -1.34 -16.80 3.15
CA PRO A 199 -1.77 -15.40 3.18
C PRO A 199 -3.22 -15.22 3.66
N ILE A 200 -4.13 -16.12 3.33
CA ILE A 200 -5.51 -16.05 3.80
C ILE A 200 -5.63 -16.11 5.34
N ASP A 201 -4.79 -16.90 6.01
CA ASP A 201 -4.79 -16.99 7.47
C ASP A 201 -4.20 -15.70 8.07
N CYS A 202 -3.19 -15.11 7.41
CA CYS A 202 -2.62 -13.82 7.81
C CYS A 202 -3.65 -12.69 7.70
N LEU A 203 -4.43 -12.65 6.61
CA LEU A 203 -5.53 -11.69 6.42
C LEU A 203 -6.58 -11.81 7.54
N ARG A 204 -6.92 -13.04 7.97
CA ARG A 204 -7.86 -13.29 9.07
C ARG A 204 -7.31 -12.83 10.41
N ILE A 205 -6.03 -13.05 10.67
CA ILE A 205 -5.35 -12.54 11.88
C ILE A 205 -5.43 -11.01 11.93
N LEU A 206 -5.26 -10.33 10.80
CA LEU A 206 -5.25 -8.87 10.69
C LEU A 206 -6.62 -8.27 10.39
N LYS A 207 -7.70 -9.04 10.50
CA LYS A 207 -9.07 -8.59 10.23
C LYS A 207 -9.38 -7.27 10.93
N GLY A 208 -9.86 -6.28 10.15
CA GLY A 208 -10.21 -4.95 10.63
C GLY A 208 -9.04 -3.96 10.69
N HIS A 209 -7.82 -4.40 10.38
CA HIS A 209 -6.61 -3.56 10.40
C HIS A 209 -5.91 -3.44 9.05
N ILE A 210 -6.43 -4.03 7.98
CA ILE A 210 -5.78 -4.01 6.66
C ILE A 210 -6.11 -2.69 5.97
N ILE A 211 -5.08 -1.90 5.65
CA ILE A 211 -5.16 -0.61 4.97
C ILE A 211 -4.88 -0.74 3.47
N SER A 212 -3.88 -1.56 3.11
CA SER A 212 -3.48 -1.80 1.72
C SER A 212 -3.03 -3.24 1.53
N VAL A 213 -2.90 -3.66 0.29
CA VAL A 213 -2.45 -5.01 -0.06
C VAL A 213 -1.43 -4.90 -1.19
N HIS A 214 -0.25 -5.49 -1.01
CA HIS A 214 0.63 -5.84 -2.11
C HIS A 214 0.18 -7.20 -2.65
N LEU A 215 -0.47 -7.14 -3.82
CA LEU A 215 -0.98 -8.34 -4.47
C LEU A 215 0.14 -8.97 -5.29
N LYS A 216 0.70 -10.01 -4.73
CA LYS A 216 1.86 -10.72 -5.24
C LYS A 216 1.60 -12.23 -5.14
N ASP A 217 1.62 -12.94 -6.27
CA ASP A 217 1.53 -14.41 -6.31
C ASP A 217 2.91 -15.04 -6.48
N LYS A 218 3.09 -16.24 -5.99
CA LYS A 218 4.38 -16.93 -5.93
C LYS A 218 4.28 -18.34 -6.50
N SER A 219 5.35 -18.80 -7.16
CA SER A 219 5.44 -20.14 -7.77
C SER A 219 5.38 -21.29 -6.76
N GLU A 220 5.84 -21.07 -5.55
CA GLU A 220 5.92 -22.04 -4.46
C GLU A 220 5.98 -21.33 -3.10
N PHE A 221 5.84 -22.06 -1.98
CA PHE A 221 6.10 -21.53 -0.65
C PHE A 221 7.60 -21.53 -0.33
N GLY A 222 8.07 -20.48 0.38
CA GLY A 222 9.45 -20.39 0.87
C GLY A 222 10.34 -19.45 0.06
N GLU A 223 11.62 -19.38 0.46
CA GLU A 223 12.57 -18.36 -0.01
C GLU A 223 12.96 -18.49 -1.50
N LYS A 224 12.77 -19.66 -2.10
CA LYS A 224 13.09 -19.90 -3.53
C LYS A 224 11.96 -19.47 -4.47
N ALA A 225 10.82 -19.10 -3.93
CA ALA A 225 9.65 -18.70 -4.69
C ALA A 225 9.91 -17.48 -5.58
N VAL A 226 9.54 -17.56 -6.84
CA VAL A 226 9.57 -16.45 -7.79
C VAL A 226 8.17 -15.86 -7.93
N VAL A 227 8.09 -14.56 -8.27
CA VAL A 227 6.82 -13.90 -8.53
C VAL A 227 6.27 -14.38 -9.87
N VAL A 228 4.97 -14.69 -9.88
CA VAL A 228 4.21 -15.08 -11.07
C VAL A 228 2.94 -14.23 -11.16
N PRO A 229 2.26 -14.14 -12.32
CA PRO A 229 0.97 -13.45 -12.42
C PRO A 229 -0.05 -14.00 -11.43
N ALA A 230 -0.90 -13.12 -10.89
CA ALA A 230 -1.93 -13.49 -9.93
C ALA A 230 -2.85 -14.59 -10.47
N GLY A 231 -3.12 -15.60 -9.65
CA GLY A 231 -3.89 -16.78 -10.00
C GLY A 231 -3.10 -17.87 -10.74
N LYS A 232 -1.79 -17.70 -10.92
CA LYS A 232 -0.90 -18.68 -11.55
C LYS A 232 0.02 -19.39 -10.55
N GLY A 233 0.03 -18.94 -9.31
CA GLY A 233 0.88 -19.47 -8.25
C GLY A 233 0.12 -20.20 -7.15
N VAL A 234 0.74 -20.24 -5.98
CA VAL A 234 0.26 -21.03 -4.83
C VAL A 234 -0.41 -20.18 -3.73
N VAL A 235 -0.49 -18.85 -3.91
CA VAL A 235 -1.00 -17.92 -2.88
C VAL A 235 -2.51 -18.04 -2.68
N ASP A 236 -3.26 -18.60 -3.63
CA ASP A 236 -4.72 -18.58 -3.67
C ASP A 236 -5.27 -17.15 -3.57
N VAL A 237 -4.83 -16.32 -4.50
CA VAL A 237 -5.21 -14.90 -4.57
C VAL A 237 -6.73 -14.72 -4.63
N ALA A 238 -7.46 -15.65 -5.29
CA ALA A 238 -8.92 -15.61 -5.36
C ALA A 238 -9.56 -15.71 -3.97
N ALA A 239 -9.10 -16.65 -3.14
CA ALA A 239 -9.59 -16.79 -1.77
C ALA A 239 -9.20 -15.58 -0.89
N CYS A 240 -8.01 -15.00 -1.10
CA CYS A 240 -7.59 -13.79 -0.40
C CYS A 240 -8.50 -12.59 -0.75
N ILE A 241 -8.84 -12.41 -2.03
CA ILE A 241 -9.77 -11.36 -2.48
C ILE A 241 -11.16 -11.58 -1.88
N ALA A 242 -11.67 -12.81 -1.89
CA ALA A 242 -12.96 -13.14 -1.28
C ALA A 242 -12.97 -12.84 0.24
N GLU A 243 -11.91 -13.19 0.96
CA GLU A 243 -11.75 -12.85 2.38
C GLU A 243 -11.76 -11.34 2.62
N LEU A 244 -11.04 -10.56 1.81
CA LEU A 244 -11.02 -9.10 1.91
C LEU A 244 -12.40 -8.48 1.64
N LYS A 245 -13.20 -9.03 0.71
CA LYS A 245 -14.60 -8.62 0.51
C LYS A 245 -15.45 -8.89 1.75
N ILE A 246 -15.31 -10.07 2.37
CA ILE A 246 -16.00 -10.44 3.62
C ILE A 246 -15.63 -9.45 4.75
N GLN A 247 -14.37 -8.98 4.75
CA GLN A 247 -13.89 -7.98 5.71
C GLN A 247 -14.31 -6.54 5.39
N ASN A 248 -15.06 -6.30 4.29
CA ASN A 248 -15.44 -4.98 3.81
C ASN A 248 -14.22 -4.06 3.56
N PHE A 249 -13.18 -4.61 2.93
CA PHE A 249 -11.94 -3.89 2.63
C PHE A 249 -12.19 -2.66 1.75
N GLN A 250 -11.66 -1.50 2.17
CA GLN A 250 -11.86 -0.20 1.51
C GLN A 250 -10.56 0.40 0.97
N GLY A 251 -9.45 -0.29 1.11
CA GLY A 251 -8.12 0.16 0.68
C GLY A 251 -7.87 -0.02 -0.82
N HIS A 252 -6.63 -0.36 -1.15
CA HIS A 252 -6.19 -0.56 -2.54
C HIS A 252 -5.36 -1.83 -2.69
N PHE A 253 -5.31 -2.33 -3.92
CA PHE A 253 -4.43 -3.40 -4.35
C PHE A 253 -3.31 -2.80 -5.22
N SER A 254 -2.09 -2.90 -4.74
CA SER A 254 -0.88 -2.59 -5.51
C SER A 254 -0.29 -3.90 -6.02
N ILE A 255 -0.39 -4.14 -7.34
CA ILE A 255 0.31 -5.26 -7.96
C ILE A 255 1.81 -5.02 -7.83
N GLU A 256 2.52 -5.98 -7.25
CA GLU A 256 3.97 -5.90 -7.13
C GLU A 256 4.61 -7.13 -7.78
N HIS A 257 5.14 -6.92 -9.00
CA HIS A 257 5.77 -7.95 -9.81
C HIS A 257 7.28 -7.77 -9.80
N GLU A 258 7.96 -8.53 -8.94
CA GLU A 258 9.41 -8.44 -8.72
C GLU A 258 10.17 -9.43 -9.61
N ASN A 259 9.85 -9.43 -10.88
CA ASN A 259 10.49 -10.26 -11.90
C ASN A 259 10.37 -9.57 -13.26
N ASP A 260 11.09 -10.07 -14.28
CA ASP A 260 11.00 -9.59 -15.67
C ASP A 260 11.04 -8.04 -15.79
N TRP A 261 11.91 -7.42 -15.01
CA TRP A 261 11.96 -5.97 -14.75
C TRP A 261 11.82 -5.07 -15.98
N LYS A 262 12.31 -5.54 -17.16
CA LYS A 262 12.25 -4.78 -18.41
C LYS A 262 10.96 -5.02 -19.20
N ASP A 263 10.26 -6.14 -18.95
CA ASP A 263 9.07 -6.56 -19.69
C ASP A 263 7.99 -7.12 -18.75
N SER A 264 7.73 -6.40 -17.66
CA SER A 264 6.77 -6.81 -16.63
C SER A 264 5.31 -6.46 -16.96
N VAL A 265 5.05 -5.49 -17.86
CA VAL A 265 3.71 -4.97 -18.17
C VAL A 265 2.70 -6.06 -18.54
N PRO A 266 2.99 -7.04 -19.44
CA PRO A 266 2.01 -8.08 -19.78
C PRO A 266 1.59 -8.92 -18.57
N LYS A 267 2.53 -9.27 -17.69
CA LYS A 267 2.28 -10.07 -16.48
C LYS A 267 1.54 -9.29 -15.40
N ILE A 268 1.85 -8.01 -15.28
CA ILE A 268 1.11 -7.09 -14.39
C ILE A 268 -0.32 -6.92 -14.90
N LYS A 269 -0.51 -6.74 -16.21
CA LYS A 269 -1.85 -6.66 -16.82
C LYS A 269 -2.67 -7.93 -16.53
N GLU A 270 -2.09 -9.11 -16.69
CA GLU A 270 -2.74 -10.39 -16.36
C GLU A 270 -3.18 -10.41 -14.89
N SER A 271 -2.33 -9.92 -13.97
CA SER A 271 -2.65 -9.82 -12.54
C SER A 271 -3.75 -8.81 -12.23
N VAL A 272 -3.75 -7.65 -12.90
CA VAL A 272 -4.79 -6.62 -12.77
C VAL A 272 -6.14 -7.16 -13.26
N ASP A 273 -6.16 -7.78 -14.44
CA ASP A 273 -7.38 -8.34 -15.04
C ASP A 273 -7.96 -9.47 -14.17
N PHE A 274 -7.10 -10.36 -13.66
CA PHE A 274 -7.49 -11.43 -12.74
C PHE A 274 -8.12 -10.85 -11.46
N ALA A 275 -7.45 -9.90 -10.80
CA ALA A 275 -7.95 -9.33 -9.56
C ALA A 275 -9.29 -8.58 -9.75
N LYS A 276 -9.46 -7.84 -10.85
CA LYS A 276 -10.73 -7.20 -11.21
C LYS A 276 -11.85 -8.22 -11.42
N ALA A 277 -11.54 -9.32 -12.10
CA ALA A 277 -12.52 -10.39 -12.34
C ALA A 277 -12.94 -11.09 -11.04
N GLU A 278 -11.99 -11.39 -10.13
CA GLU A 278 -12.30 -11.99 -8.83
C GLU A 278 -13.08 -11.02 -7.92
N TRP A 279 -12.77 -9.73 -7.96
CA TRP A 279 -13.50 -8.74 -7.17
C TRP A 279 -14.95 -8.57 -7.63
N ALA A 280 -15.22 -8.73 -8.92
CA ALA A 280 -16.55 -8.58 -9.51
C ALA A 280 -17.51 -9.77 -9.22
N LYS A 281 -16.98 -10.90 -8.76
CA LYS A 281 -17.81 -12.07 -8.33
C LYS A 281 -18.53 -11.78 -7.01
#